data_de0df8bd05f601ee6cfde68621315b0d
#
_entry.id   de0df8bd05f601ee6cfde68621315b0d
#
_cell.length_a   1.000
_cell.length_b   1.000
_cell.length_c   1.000
_cell.angle_alpha   90.00
_cell.angle_beta   90.00
_cell.angle_gamma   90.00
#
_symmetry.space_group_name_H-M   'P 1'
#
loop_
_entity.id
_entity.type
_entity.pdbx_description
1 polymer ?
#
loop_
_entity_poly.entity_id
_entity_poly.type
_entity_poly.pdbx_seq_one_letter_code
_entity_poly.pdbx_strand_id
1 'polypeptide(L)'
;MGLINTLEYYSGMIFQVYLKKTGVIVGSGGRYDKLMKKFGRDIPAVGFGLNVNTLVEAQATMESERGSDVLTIALGKGRLADITFQKFEEAGIHFPDYSKESRKLIFDDETGRFRIIFVKAVDVGIYVEKGACDVGVIGKDTLLESGSDVFEMMDLGYGKCIFAVAGLKGFRYDPKKKLRVASKYPNVAKNYFAKFGRSIEVTKIN
;
A
#
# COMPACT_ATOMS: atom_id res chain seq x y z
N MET A 1 33.04 5.45 11.93
CA MET A 1 34.09 4.93 11.07
C MET A 1 33.75 5.33 9.64
N GLY A 2 34.56 6.23 9.02
CA GLY A 2 34.26 6.70 7.66
C GLY A 2 34.65 5.65 6.61
N LEU A 3 33.84 5.50 5.59
CA LEU A 3 34.15 4.67 4.42
C LEU A 3 35.35 5.29 3.68
N ILE A 4 36.48 4.58 3.64
CA ILE A 4 37.62 4.93 2.79
C ILE A 4 37.37 4.26 1.45
N ASN A 5 37.09 5.06 0.43
CA ASN A 5 36.92 4.56 -0.93
C ASN A 5 38.24 4.81 -1.70
N THR A 6 38.75 3.79 -2.33
CA THR A 6 40.00 3.80 -3.15
C THR A 6 39.80 4.56 -4.49
N LEU A 7 38.62 5.01 -4.79
CA LEU A 7 38.32 5.75 -6.03
C LEU A 7 38.57 7.26 -5.81
N GLU A 8 39.67 7.78 -6.33
CA GLU A 8 40.14 9.16 -6.22
C GLU A 8 39.18 10.23 -6.83
N TYR A 9 38.10 9.83 -7.47
CA TYR A 9 37.20 10.78 -8.15
C TYR A 9 36.14 11.41 -7.22
N TYR A 10 35.89 10.82 -6.07
CA TYR A 10 34.96 11.42 -5.11
C TYR A 10 35.57 12.64 -4.44
N SER A 11 34.81 13.72 -4.35
CA SER A 11 35.23 15.01 -3.80
C SER A 11 34.50 15.40 -2.51
N GLY A 12 33.62 14.53 -2.00
CA GLY A 12 32.80 14.83 -0.84
C GLY A 12 32.13 13.59 -0.27
N MET A 13 30.86 13.75 0.10
CA MET A 13 30.07 12.66 0.69
C MET A 13 30.00 11.45 -0.25
N ILE A 14 30.20 10.27 0.31
CA ILE A 14 29.97 9.00 -0.35
C ILE A 14 28.95 8.19 0.47
N PHE A 15 28.16 7.33 -0.19
CA PHE A 15 27.22 6.43 0.46
C PHE A 15 27.24 5.06 -0.21
N GLN A 16 26.80 4.07 0.53
CA GLN A 16 26.57 2.72 0.04
C GLN A 16 25.18 2.25 0.47
N VAL A 17 24.54 1.47 -0.40
CA VAL A 17 23.24 0.85 -0.16
C VAL A 17 23.46 -0.63 0.06
N TYR A 18 22.99 -1.14 1.18
CA TYR A 18 23.11 -2.52 1.58
C TYR A 18 21.75 -3.20 1.62
N LEU A 19 21.71 -4.47 1.29
CA LEU A 19 20.57 -5.32 1.58
C LEU A 19 20.53 -5.58 3.10
N LYS A 20 19.40 -5.24 3.72
CA LYS A 20 19.23 -5.29 5.19
C LYS A 20 19.50 -6.69 5.79
N LYS A 21 19.13 -7.78 5.08
CA LYS A 21 19.28 -9.15 5.58
C LYS A 21 20.70 -9.73 5.40
N THR A 22 21.31 -9.45 4.28
CA THR A 22 22.58 -10.09 3.88
C THR A 22 23.80 -9.19 4.06
N GLY A 23 23.60 -7.88 4.23
CA GLY A 23 24.69 -6.92 4.27
C GLY A 23 25.42 -6.72 2.93
N VAL A 24 24.92 -7.30 1.84
CA VAL A 24 25.51 -7.19 0.51
C VAL A 24 25.30 -5.78 -0.04
N ILE A 25 26.36 -5.20 -0.62
CA ILE A 25 26.30 -3.87 -1.26
C ILE A 25 25.60 -3.99 -2.61
N VAL A 26 24.49 -3.29 -2.78
CA VAL A 26 23.71 -3.26 -4.02
C VAL A 26 23.82 -1.94 -4.76
N GLY A 27 24.47 -0.96 -4.16
CA GLY A 27 24.68 0.32 -4.81
C GLY A 27 25.66 1.20 -4.04
N SER A 28 26.22 2.14 -4.73
CA SER A 28 27.09 3.16 -4.13
C SER A 28 27.00 4.46 -4.94
N GLY A 29 27.29 5.56 -4.28
CA GLY A 29 27.30 6.86 -4.91
C GLY A 29 28.01 7.90 -4.06
N GLY A 30 28.07 9.11 -4.61
CA GLY A 30 28.69 10.22 -3.90
C GLY A 30 28.82 11.47 -4.77
N ARG A 31 29.50 12.45 -4.22
CA ARG A 31 29.82 13.70 -4.87
C ARG A 31 31.18 13.61 -5.58
N TYR A 32 31.26 14.07 -6.84
CA TYR A 32 32.46 13.93 -7.68
C TYR A 32 32.74 15.18 -8.55
N ASP A 33 32.68 16.37 -7.96
CA ASP A 33 32.94 17.66 -8.63
C ASP A 33 34.31 17.68 -9.34
N LYS A 34 35.36 17.07 -8.73
CA LYS A 34 36.70 16.99 -9.32
C LYS A 34 36.74 16.23 -10.64
N LEU A 35 35.86 15.22 -10.79
CA LEU A 35 35.77 14.46 -12.03
C LEU A 35 35.22 15.35 -13.13
N MET A 36 34.21 16.16 -12.85
CA MET A 36 33.62 17.08 -13.83
C MET A 36 34.62 18.12 -14.33
N LYS A 37 35.50 18.60 -13.46
CA LYS A 37 36.62 19.49 -13.87
C LYS A 37 37.55 18.86 -14.87
N LYS A 38 37.85 17.56 -14.76
CA LYS A 38 38.67 16.84 -15.73
C LYS A 38 38.02 16.77 -17.13
N PHE A 39 36.69 16.88 -17.18
CA PHE A 39 35.91 16.97 -18.43
C PHE A 39 35.65 18.41 -18.89
N GLY A 40 36.35 19.40 -18.32
CA GLY A 40 36.25 20.79 -18.69
C GLY A 40 35.01 21.51 -18.15
N ARG A 41 34.30 20.93 -17.17
CA ARG A 41 33.10 21.54 -16.58
C ARG A 41 33.31 21.73 -15.08
N ASP A 42 33.37 22.96 -14.63
CA ASP A 42 33.46 23.30 -13.20
C ASP A 42 32.04 23.43 -12.60
N ILE A 43 31.36 22.31 -12.43
CA ILE A 43 30.02 22.19 -11.87
C ILE A 43 29.98 21.12 -10.76
N PRO A 44 29.18 21.31 -9.71
CA PRO A 44 28.96 20.25 -8.74
C PRO A 44 28.24 19.07 -9.37
N ALA A 45 28.65 17.86 -9.01
CA ALA A 45 28.06 16.65 -9.53
C ALA A 45 27.89 15.59 -8.44
N VAL A 46 26.76 14.94 -8.45
CA VAL A 46 26.44 13.79 -7.59
C VAL A 46 25.84 12.69 -8.47
N GLY A 47 26.05 11.46 -8.10
CA GLY A 47 25.44 10.34 -8.79
C GLY A 47 25.59 9.06 -8.00
N PHE A 48 24.91 8.02 -8.47
CA PHE A 48 25.01 6.70 -7.89
C PHE A 48 24.81 5.63 -8.97
N GLY A 49 25.33 4.44 -8.70
CA GLY A 49 25.12 3.25 -9.49
C GLY A 49 24.48 2.15 -8.63
N LEU A 50 23.62 1.35 -9.26
CA LEU A 50 23.05 0.16 -8.66
C LEU A 50 23.59 -1.08 -9.39
N ASN A 51 23.91 -2.13 -8.61
CA ASN A 51 24.22 -3.43 -9.18
C ASN A 51 22.92 -4.21 -9.43
N VAL A 52 22.43 -4.15 -10.65
CA VAL A 52 21.16 -4.77 -11.03
C VAL A 52 21.24 -6.30 -10.89
N ASN A 53 22.36 -6.93 -11.23
CA ASN A 53 22.48 -8.38 -11.09
C ASN A 53 22.36 -8.81 -9.63
N THR A 54 23.05 -8.12 -8.73
CA THR A 54 22.94 -8.39 -7.28
C THR A 54 21.54 -8.15 -6.74
N LEU A 55 20.82 -7.15 -7.26
CA LEU A 55 19.42 -6.92 -6.91
C LEU A 55 18.51 -8.04 -7.41
N VAL A 56 18.70 -8.52 -8.63
CA VAL A 56 17.94 -9.64 -9.21
C VAL A 56 18.22 -10.94 -8.44
N GLU A 57 19.49 -11.23 -8.15
CA GLU A 57 19.88 -12.38 -7.35
C GLU A 57 19.28 -12.33 -5.93
N ALA A 58 19.31 -11.15 -5.32
CA ALA A 58 18.73 -10.95 -4.00
C ALA A 58 17.19 -11.09 -4.03
N GLN A 59 16.54 -10.63 -5.09
CA GLN A 59 15.10 -10.83 -5.28
C GLN A 59 14.79 -12.31 -5.45
N ALA A 60 15.52 -13.04 -6.31
CA ALA A 60 15.36 -14.48 -6.49
C ALA A 60 15.59 -15.26 -5.19
N THR A 61 16.58 -14.85 -4.38
CA THR A 61 16.83 -15.44 -3.07
C THR A 61 15.72 -15.12 -2.08
N MET A 62 15.21 -13.90 -2.09
CA MET A 62 14.06 -13.51 -1.27
C MET A 62 12.77 -14.21 -1.70
N GLU A 63 12.60 -14.48 -2.98
CA GLU A 63 11.48 -15.26 -3.52
C GLU A 63 11.63 -16.75 -3.18
N SER A 64 12.84 -17.30 -3.16
CA SER A 64 13.11 -18.68 -2.71
C SER A 64 13.08 -18.82 -1.18
N GLU A 65 13.44 -17.77 -0.42
CA GLU A 65 13.29 -17.68 1.04
C GLU A 65 11.87 -17.27 1.50
N ARG A 66 11.02 -16.72 0.62
CA ARG A 66 9.57 -16.83 0.75
C ARG A 66 9.23 -18.31 0.58
N GLY A 67 9.75 -19.08 1.54
CA GLY A 67 9.51 -20.50 1.63
C GLY A 67 8.03 -20.75 1.55
N SER A 68 7.67 -21.56 0.56
CA SER A 68 6.32 -22.05 0.25
C SER A 68 5.28 -20.94 0.04
N ASP A 69 4.62 -21.00 -1.04
CA ASP A 69 3.29 -20.58 -1.51
C ASP A 69 2.26 -20.06 -0.47
N VAL A 70 2.70 -19.33 0.58
CA VAL A 70 1.79 -18.74 1.57
C VAL A 70 1.19 -17.49 0.99
N LEU A 71 -0.07 -17.56 0.62
CA LEU A 71 -0.82 -16.38 0.20
C LEU A 71 -1.16 -15.50 1.41
N THR A 72 -0.63 -14.29 1.44
CA THR A 72 -0.88 -13.31 2.51
C THR A 72 -2.07 -12.41 2.17
N ILE A 73 -3.02 -12.31 3.10
CA ILE A 73 -4.31 -11.64 2.90
C ILE A 73 -4.47 -10.50 3.91
N ALA A 74 -4.51 -9.26 3.45
CA ALA A 74 -4.86 -8.12 4.28
C ALA A 74 -6.36 -8.05 4.52
N LEU A 75 -6.79 -7.90 5.77
CA LEU A 75 -8.21 -7.87 6.16
C LEU A 75 -8.45 -6.87 7.28
N GLY A 76 -9.50 -6.06 7.17
CA GLY A 76 -9.94 -5.16 8.24
C GLY A 76 -10.76 -5.92 9.29
N LYS A 77 -10.54 -5.64 10.59
CA LYS A 77 -11.39 -6.20 11.66
C LYS A 77 -12.86 -5.76 11.51
N GLY A 78 -13.78 -6.61 11.94
CA GLY A 78 -15.22 -6.35 11.98
C GLY A 78 -16.02 -7.27 11.09
N ARG A 79 -17.27 -6.88 10.76
CA ARG A 79 -18.24 -7.72 10.07
C ARG A 79 -17.71 -8.36 8.77
N LEU A 80 -16.89 -7.66 7.97
CA LEU A 80 -16.31 -8.24 6.77
C LEU A 80 -15.36 -9.38 7.11
N ALA A 81 -14.56 -9.26 8.18
CA ALA A 81 -13.70 -10.32 8.62
C ALA A 81 -14.49 -11.57 9.02
N ASP A 82 -15.53 -11.41 9.83
CA ASP A 82 -16.36 -12.54 10.28
C ASP A 82 -16.92 -13.33 9.10
N ILE A 83 -17.45 -12.62 8.09
CA ILE A 83 -17.99 -13.25 6.88
C ILE A 83 -16.87 -13.89 6.06
N THR A 84 -15.72 -13.25 5.96
CA THR A 84 -14.55 -13.79 5.23
C THR A 84 -14.07 -15.10 5.84
N PHE A 85 -13.90 -15.15 7.17
CA PHE A 85 -13.53 -16.39 7.85
C PHE A 85 -14.59 -17.49 7.68
N GLN A 86 -15.88 -17.13 7.76
CA GLN A 86 -16.94 -18.09 7.47
C GLN A 86 -16.84 -18.64 6.05
N LYS A 87 -16.50 -17.81 5.06
CA LYS A 87 -16.31 -18.26 3.67
C LYS A 87 -15.08 -19.17 3.51
N PHE A 88 -14.02 -18.94 4.25
CA PHE A 88 -12.88 -19.85 4.30
C PHE A 88 -13.26 -21.20 4.90
N GLU A 89 -14.00 -21.22 6.01
CA GLU A 89 -14.54 -22.44 6.61
C GLU A 89 -15.44 -23.23 5.64
N GLU A 90 -16.36 -22.55 4.93
CA GLU A 90 -17.21 -23.14 3.90
C GLU A 90 -16.38 -23.74 2.75
N ALA A 91 -15.20 -23.20 2.46
CA ALA A 91 -14.25 -23.68 1.46
C ALA A 91 -13.28 -24.77 2.00
N GLY A 92 -13.43 -25.18 3.26
CA GLY A 92 -12.56 -26.16 3.90
C GLY A 92 -11.18 -25.61 4.30
N ILE A 93 -11.05 -24.31 4.47
CA ILE A 93 -9.83 -23.64 4.93
C ILE A 93 -10.04 -23.17 6.36
N HIS A 94 -9.34 -23.82 7.30
CA HIS A 94 -9.55 -23.62 8.74
C HIS A 94 -8.44 -22.79 9.34
N PHE A 95 -8.82 -21.81 10.17
CA PHE A 95 -7.90 -20.95 10.94
C PHE A 95 -8.10 -21.24 12.44
N PRO A 96 -7.39 -22.21 13.02
CA PRO A 96 -7.67 -22.73 14.35
C PRO A 96 -7.54 -21.68 15.46
N ASP A 97 -6.68 -20.72 15.29
CA ASP A 97 -6.41 -19.65 16.26
C ASP A 97 -7.39 -18.48 16.16
N TYR A 98 -8.26 -18.46 15.17
CA TYR A 98 -9.18 -17.34 14.99
C TYR A 98 -10.33 -17.37 15.98
N SER A 99 -10.51 -16.29 16.70
CA SER A 99 -11.73 -15.98 17.44
C SER A 99 -12.05 -14.49 17.33
N LYS A 100 -13.33 -14.14 17.47
CA LYS A 100 -13.77 -12.72 17.37
C LYS A 100 -13.18 -11.85 18.49
N GLU A 101 -12.91 -12.44 19.63
CA GLU A 101 -12.34 -11.78 20.80
C GLU A 101 -10.81 -11.71 20.76
N SER A 102 -10.18 -12.39 19.81
CA SER A 102 -8.73 -12.46 19.71
C SER A 102 -8.11 -11.11 19.44
N ARG A 103 -7.06 -10.77 20.20
CA ARG A 103 -6.21 -9.60 19.95
C ARG A 103 -5.10 -9.87 18.93
N LYS A 104 -4.92 -11.13 18.55
CA LYS A 104 -3.95 -11.54 17.53
C LYS A 104 -4.22 -10.81 16.21
N LEU A 105 -3.17 -10.47 15.49
CA LEU A 105 -3.27 -9.76 14.21
C LEU A 105 -2.87 -10.61 13.02
N ILE A 106 -2.27 -11.77 13.25
CA ILE A 106 -1.82 -12.69 12.20
C ILE A 106 -2.39 -14.06 12.52
N PHE A 107 -3.01 -14.67 11.52
CA PHE A 107 -3.61 -16.00 11.61
C PHE A 107 -3.14 -16.81 10.41
N ASP A 108 -2.61 -17.98 10.68
CA ASP A 108 -2.24 -18.95 9.67
C ASP A 108 -3.33 -20.05 9.62
N ASP A 109 -3.61 -20.56 8.42
CA ASP A 109 -4.46 -21.72 8.27
C ASP A 109 -3.72 -23.01 8.69
N GLU A 110 -4.46 -24.11 8.88
CA GLU A 110 -3.89 -25.39 9.30
C GLU A 110 -2.86 -25.94 8.32
N THR A 111 -2.97 -25.61 7.03
CA THR A 111 -2.07 -26.09 5.98
C THR A 111 -0.83 -25.21 5.79
N GLY A 112 -0.82 -24.03 6.39
CA GLY A 112 0.24 -23.03 6.21
C GLY A 112 0.27 -22.40 4.80
N ARG A 113 -0.80 -22.56 4.01
CA ARG A 113 -0.91 -21.98 2.66
C ARG A 113 -1.50 -20.58 2.65
N PHE A 114 -2.27 -20.23 3.67
CA PHE A 114 -2.93 -18.94 3.80
C PHE A 114 -2.56 -18.26 5.10
N ARG A 115 -2.27 -16.97 5.01
CA ARG A 115 -2.02 -16.11 6.17
C ARG A 115 -2.90 -14.89 6.11
N ILE A 116 -3.70 -14.65 7.13
CA ILE A 116 -4.49 -13.43 7.27
C ILE A 116 -3.76 -12.47 8.18
N ILE A 117 -3.63 -11.21 7.73
CA ILE A 117 -3.03 -10.12 8.49
C ILE A 117 -4.10 -9.05 8.71
N PHE A 118 -4.48 -8.83 9.97
CA PHE A 118 -5.40 -7.78 10.33
C PHE A 118 -4.73 -6.41 10.30
N VAL A 119 -5.30 -5.53 9.52
CA VAL A 119 -4.90 -4.12 9.41
C VAL A 119 -6.12 -3.22 9.61
N LYS A 120 -5.94 -1.91 9.65
CA LYS A 120 -7.09 -0.99 9.58
C LYS A 120 -7.75 -1.11 8.20
N ALA A 121 -9.07 -1.10 8.14
CA ALA A 121 -9.81 -1.27 6.89
C ALA A 121 -9.37 -0.27 5.80
N VAL A 122 -9.02 0.96 6.18
CA VAL A 122 -8.54 2.00 5.26
C VAL A 122 -7.14 1.73 4.71
N ASP A 123 -6.37 0.89 5.37
CA ASP A 123 -4.97 0.61 5.00
C ASP A 123 -4.83 -0.67 4.15
N VAL A 124 -5.89 -1.49 4.04
CA VAL A 124 -5.87 -2.75 3.28
C VAL A 124 -5.35 -2.55 1.86
N GLY A 125 -5.87 -1.56 1.13
CA GLY A 125 -5.44 -1.27 -0.24
C GLY A 125 -3.95 -0.92 -0.34
N ILE A 126 -3.42 -0.15 0.60
CA ILE A 126 -2.00 0.24 0.66
C ILE A 126 -1.11 -0.97 0.94
N TYR A 127 -1.53 -1.90 1.81
CA TYR A 127 -0.75 -3.11 2.09
C TYR A 127 -0.57 -3.99 0.86
N VAL A 128 -1.60 -4.06 0.01
CA VAL A 128 -1.53 -4.78 -1.28
C VAL A 128 -0.71 -3.99 -2.30
N GLU A 129 -0.99 -2.70 -2.47
CA GLU A 129 -0.26 -1.82 -3.39
C GLU A 129 1.26 -1.84 -3.15
N LYS A 130 1.68 -1.88 -1.88
CA LYS A 130 3.10 -1.90 -1.49
C LYS A 130 3.69 -3.31 -1.38
N GLY A 131 2.95 -4.36 -1.74
CA GLY A 131 3.42 -5.74 -1.71
C GLY A 131 3.67 -6.29 -0.29
N ALA A 132 3.09 -5.66 0.74
CA ALA A 132 3.15 -6.19 2.10
C ALA A 132 2.19 -7.37 2.29
N CYS A 133 1.13 -7.43 1.49
CA CYS A 133 0.23 -8.57 1.34
C CYS A 133 -0.02 -8.81 -0.14
N ASP A 134 -0.30 -10.07 -0.51
CA ASP A 134 -0.54 -10.47 -1.90
C ASP A 134 -1.93 -10.06 -2.37
N VAL A 135 -2.92 -10.18 -1.50
CA VAL A 135 -4.32 -9.80 -1.74
C VAL A 135 -4.93 -9.09 -0.53
N GLY A 136 -6.08 -8.46 -0.72
CA GLY A 136 -6.81 -7.80 0.35
C GLY A 136 -8.31 -7.98 0.20
N VAL A 137 -9.02 -8.09 1.33
CA VAL A 137 -10.48 -8.04 1.36
C VAL A 137 -10.90 -6.71 1.95
N ILE A 138 -11.54 -5.89 1.12
CA ILE A 138 -11.85 -4.48 1.42
C ILE A 138 -13.24 -4.13 0.91
N GLY A 139 -13.91 -3.20 1.59
CA GLY A 139 -15.16 -2.63 1.08
C GLY A 139 -14.89 -1.77 -0.16
N LYS A 140 -15.75 -1.88 -1.17
CA LYS A 140 -15.67 -1.08 -2.40
C LYS A 140 -15.67 0.42 -2.12
N ASP A 141 -16.42 0.86 -1.11
CA ASP A 141 -16.46 2.21 -0.61
C ASP A 141 -15.09 2.72 -0.15
N THR A 142 -14.40 1.89 0.62
CA THR A 142 -13.06 2.19 1.14
C THR A 142 -12.01 2.19 0.03
N LEU A 143 -12.10 1.24 -0.91
CA LEU A 143 -11.22 1.19 -2.08
C LEU A 143 -11.37 2.42 -2.97
N LEU A 144 -12.60 2.84 -3.27
CA LEU A 144 -12.88 4.05 -4.06
C LEU A 144 -12.42 5.33 -3.36
N GLU A 145 -12.46 5.36 -2.04
CA GLU A 145 -12.01 6.53 -1.26
C GLU A 145 -10.49 6.60 -1.17
N SER A 146 -9.80 5.45 -0.99
CA SER A 146 -8.34 5.41 -0.86
C SER A 146 -7.63 5.75 -2.17
N GLY A 147 -8.22 5.37 -3.30
CA GLY A 147 -7.59 5.51 -4.62
C GLY A 147 -6.32 4.66 -4.77
N SER A 148 -6.19 3.57 -4.00
CA SER A 148 -5.06 2.66 -4.10
C SER A 148 -4.97 2.04 -5.50
N ASP A 149 -3.75 1.96 -6.03
CA ASP A 149 -3.47 1.39 -7.35
C ASP A 149 -3.34 -0.14 -7.24
N VAL A 150 -4.48 -0.81 -7.28
CA VAL A 150 -4.61 -2.27 -7.16
C VAL A 150 -5.65 -2.81 -8.13
N PHE A 151 -5.50 -4.07 -8.51
CA PHE A 151 -6.51 -4.77 -9.30
C PHE A 151 -7.67 -5.24 -8.43
N GLU A 152 -8.89 -4.98 -8.88
CA GLU A 152 -10.09 -5.57 -8.29
C GLU A 152 -10.34 -6.93 -8.95
N MET A 153 -9.98 -7.99 -8.24
CA MET A 153 -9.99 -9.36 -8.78
C MET A 153 -11.38 -9.99 -8.78
N MET A 154 -12.18 -9.73 -7.74
CA MET A 154 -13.47 -10.40 -7.55
C MET A 154 -14.41 -9.59 -6.66
N ASP A 155 -15.69 -9.55 -7.01
CA ASP A 155 -16.75 -9.14 -6.08
C ASP A 155 -17.19 -10.38 -5.27
N LEU A 156 -16.96 -10.34 -3.97
CA LEU A 156 -17.28 -11.44 -3.06
C LEU A 156 -18.79 -11.57 -2.77
N GLY A 157 -19.62 -10.65 -3.26
CA GLY A 157 -21.08 -10.70 -3.16
C GLY A 157 -21.67 -10.37 -1.80
N TYR A 158 -20.86 -9.99 -0.81
CA TYR A 158 -21.30 -9.63 0.53
C TYR A 158 -20.83 -8.22 0.94
N GLY A 159 -21.35 -7.73 2.08
CA GLY A 159 -21.03 -6.38 2.55
C GLY A 159 -21.62 -5.27 1.69
N LYS A 160 -22.69 -5.54 0.94
CA LYS A 160 -23.32 -4.57 0.05
C LYS A 160 -23.76 -3.32 0.81
N CYS A 161 -23.42 -2.16 0.28
CA CYS A 161 -23.84 -0.86 0.78
C CYS A 161 -24.19 0.06 -0.39
N ILE A 162 -24.96 1.10 -0.10
CA ILE A 162 -25.36 2.12 -1.06
C ILE A 162 -25.00 3.47 -0.49
N PHE A 163 -24.29 4.29 -1.28
CA PHE A 163 -24.14 5.70 -0.96
C PHE A 163 -25.44 6.44 -1.27
N ALA A 164 -25.89 7.24 -0.32
CA ALA A 164 -27.04 8.10 -0.50
C ALA A 164 -26.68 9.54 -0.14
N VAL A 165 -27.21 10.49 -0.92
CA VAL A 165 -27.16 11.90 -0.55
C VAL A 165 -28.37 12.19 0.33
N ALA A 166 -28.14 12.65 1.55
CA ALA A 166 -29.18 13.03 2.49
C ALA A 166 -29.15 14.55 2.75
N GLY A 167 -30.29 15.12 3.01
CA GLY A 167 -30.42 16.53 3.34
C GLY A 167 -31.69 16.78 4.14
N LEU A 168 -31.91 18.02 4.58
CA LEU A 168 -33.11 18.40 5.26
C LEU A 168 -34.33 18.23 4.35
N LYS A 169 -35.47 17.81 4.91
CA LYS A 169 -36.73 17.73 4.18
C LYS A 169 -37.06 19.09 3.59
N GLY A 170 -37.34 19.13 2.28
CA GLY A 170 -37.61 20.37 1.56
C GLY A 170 -36.37 21.18 1.14
N PHE A 171 -35.16 20.68 1.38
CA PHE A 171 -33.94 21.33 0.90
C PHE A 171 -34.01 21.48 -0.63
N ARG A 172 -33.77 22.70 -1.11
CA ARG A 172 -33.64 23.04 -2.52
C ARG A 172 -32.23 23.51 -2.79
N TYR A 173 -31.57 22.89 -3.76
CA TYR A 173 -30.25 23.28 -4.19
C TYR A 173 -30.32 24.61 -4.95
N ASP A 174 -29.50 25.58 -4.54
CA ASP A 174 -29.29 26.84 -5.25
C ASP A 174 -28.03 26.71 -6.15
N PRO A 175 -28.20 26.73 -7.49
CA PRO A 175 -27.05 26.60 -8.42
C PRO A 175 -26.00 27.70 -8.28
N LYS A 176 -26.39 28.85 -7.72
CA LYS A 176 -25.49 30.00 -7.51
C LYS A 176 -24.59 29.82 -6.27
N LYS A 177 -24.92 28.90 -5.39
CA LYS A 177 -24.18 28.64 -4.16
C LYS A 177 -23.40 27.34 -4.24
N LYS A 178 -22.18 27.35 -3.71
CA LYS A 178 -21.39 26.15 -3.58
C LYS A 178 -22.05 25.22 -2.58
N LEU A 179 -22.31 23.97 -3.00
CA LEU A 179 -22.92 22.96 -2.13
C LEU A 179 -21.89 22.48 -1.10
N ARG A 180 -22.24 22.53 0.18
CA ARG A 180 -21.45 21.99 1.28
C ARG A 180 -21.94 20.58 1.62
N VAL A 181 -21.03 19.62 1.65
CA VAL A 181 -21.32 18.22 1.90
C VAL A 181 -20.43 17.72 3.05
N ALA A 182 -21.00 17.04 4.02
CA ALA A 182 -20.25 16.32 5.04
C ALA A 182 -20.20 14.84 4.67
N SER A 183 -19.01 14.24 4.68
CA SER A 183 -18.84 12.83 4.32
C SER A 183 -17.61 12.21 4.97
N LYS A 184 -17.70 10.93 5.31
CA LYS A 184 -16.53 10.10 5.64
C LYS A 184 -15.69 9.81 4.39
N TYR A 185 -16.29 9.93 3.20
CA TYR A 185 -15.72 9.57 1.89
C TYR A 185 -15.65 10.81 0.97
N PRO A 186 -14.73 11.76 1.24
CA PRO A 186 -14.65 13.02 0.48
C PRO A 186 -14.34 12.82 -1.00
N ASN A 187 -13.50 11.85 -1.36
CA ASN A 187 -13.14 11.60 -2.76
C ASN A 187 -14.32 11.01 -3.53
N VAL A 188 -15.03 10.05 -2.93
CA VAL A 188 -16.25 9.48 -3.51
C VAL A 188 -17.31 10.57 -3.70
N ALA A 189 -17.51 11.44 -2.69
CA ALA A 189 -18.46 12.54 -2.78
C ALA A 189 -18.11 13.53 -3.90
N LYS A 190 -16.86 13.97 -3.98
CA LYS A 190 -16.40 14.87 -5.05
C LYS A 190 -16.61 14.27 -6.43
N ASN A 191 -16.20 13.00 -6.62
CA ASN A 191 -16.33 12.28 -7.87
C ASN A 191 -17.80 12.11 -8.29
N TYR A 192 -18.68 11.83 -7.32
CA TYR A 192 -20.12 11.75 -7.58
C TYR A 192 -20.70 13.07 -8.11
N PHE A 193 -20.46 14.18 -7.43
CA PHE A 193 -21.00 15.47 -7.84
C PHE A 193 -20.33 16.01 -9.12
N ALA A 194 -19.06 15.69 -9.37
CA ALA A 194 -18.38 16.08 -10.60
C ALA A 194 -19.06 15.48 -11.86
N LYS A 195 -19.64 14.28 -11.77
CA LYS A 195 -20.42 13.67 -12.88
C LYS A 195 -21.61 14.53 -13.33
N PHE A 196 -22.11 15.39 -12.45
CA PHE A 196 -23.20 16.33 -12.74
C PHE A 196 -22.69 17.76 -13.00
N GLY A 197 -21.39 17.93 -13.24
CA GLY A 197 -20.77 19.24 -13.47
C GLY A 197 -20.77 20.14 -12.23
N ARG A 198 -20.87 19.58 -11.02
CA ARG A 198 -20.99 20.33 -9.77
C ARG A 198 -19.72 20.26 -8.95
N SER A 199 -19.18 21.43 -8.61
CA SER A 199 -18.12 21.55 -7.61
C SER A 199 -18.75 21.70 -6.22
N ILE A 200 -18.26 20.89 -5.26
CA ILE A 200 -18.73 20.90 -3.88
C ILE A 200 -17.61 21.25 -2.91
N GLU A 201 -17.97 21.75 -1.75
CA GLU A 201 -17.08 21.87 -0.59
C GLU A 201 -17.36 20.69 0.34
N VAL A 202 -16.33 19.86 0.59
CA VAL A 202 -16.50 18.65 1.41
C VAL A 202 -15.83 18.83 2.76
N THR A 203 -16.60 18.66 3.82
CA THR A 203 -16.11 18.52 5.18
C THR A 203 -15.97 17.03 5.50
N LYS A 204 -14.76 16.57 5.78
CA LYS A 204 -14.51 15.20 6.22
C LYS A 204 -15.03 15.03 7.65
N ILE A 205 -15.82 13.99 7.86
CA ILE A 205 -16.29 13.55 9.17
C ILE A 205 -15.79 12.12 9.44
N ASN A 206 -15.71 11.74 10.70
CA ASN A 206 -15.29 10.39 11.13
C ASN A 206 -16.47 9.45 11.30
#